data_32fa85ad988d496438dfde6ae0afbf48
#
_entry.id   32fa85ad988d496438dfde6ae0afbf48
#
_cell.length_a   1.000
_cell.length_b   1.000
_cell.length_c   1.000
_cell.angle_alpha   90.00
_cell.angle_beta   90.00
_cell.angle_gamma   90.00
#
_symmetry.space_group_name_H-M   'P 1'
#
loop_
_entity.id
_entity.type
_entity.pdbx_description
1 polymer ?
#
loop_
_entity_poly.entity_id
_entity_poly.type
_entity_poly.pdbx_seq_one_letter_code
_entity_poly.pdbx_strand_id
1 'polypeptide(L)'
;MAEVLEKSPREYDLSHSRWRLDDFIGYLPGVGCRSAVWRVLHRLGFRYRRGWSHQVSPDPWAQEKLQWIAAVQARACQSPQDVVVLWLDELTFYRLPTPSYSWYAGDGRAQKAHLTGGHNTVARIVGVVNALSGQFDYWLRSKVGESELRRFYGYLRQRYPQAKEIYVIQDCWPVHFLPSVCASANQEGITLVALPTYASWRNPIEKVWRWLKQAVIHMHPWADDWTRLKQEVQRFLDRFQMPNVALLRYIGLPN
;
A
#
# COMPACT_ATOMS: atom_id res chain seq x y z
N MET A 1 -14.14 -36.23 -0.17
CA MET A 1 -13.51 -35.18 0.70
C MET A 1 -13.09 -33.94 -0.08
N ALA A 2 -12.46 -34.04 -1.24
CA ALA A 2 -12.13 -32.87 -2.08
C ALA A 2 -13.38 -32.06 -2.39
N GLU A 3 -14.42 -32.68 -2.93
CA GLU A 3 -15.70 -32.04 -3.22
C GLU A 3 -16.39 -31.38 -2.01
N VAL A 4 -16.21 -31.96 -0.81
CA VAL A 4 -16.73 -31.39 0.44
C VAL A 4 -16.00 -30.10 0.79
N LEU A 5 -14.67 -30.06 0.63
CA LEU A 5 -13.85 -28.90 0.96
C LEU A 5 -13.99 -27.72 -0.02
N GLU A 6 -14.48 -27.99 -1.23
CA GLU A 6 -14.80 -26.96 -2.23
C GLU A 6 -16.11 -26.22 -1.93
N LYS A 7 -16.96 -26.82 -1.11
CA LYS A 7 -18.25 -26.26 -0.69
C LYS A 7 -18.15 -25.55 0.64
N SER A 8 -19.07 -24.63 0.90
CA SER A 8 -19.16 -23.98 2.20
C SER A 8 -19.65 -24.96 3.29
N PRO A 9 -19.11 -24.92 4.53
CA PRO A 9 -19.69 -25.66 5.64
C PRO A 9 -21.18 -25.42 5.85
N ARG A 10 -21.69 -24.25 5.46
CA ARG A 10 -23.13 -23.92 5.54
C ARG A 10 -24.00 -24.77 4.64
N GLU A 11 -23.46 -25.30 3.55
CA GLU A 11 -24.17 -26.26 2.69
C GLU A 11 -24.35 -27.63 3.33
N TYR A 12 -23.70 -27.83 4.47
CA TYR A 12 -23.79 -29.02 5.33
C TYR A 12 -24.39 -28.71 6.70
N ASP A 13 -25.26 -27.69 6.78
CA ASP A 13 -25.98 -27.26 7.99
C ASP A 13 -25.06 -26.83 9.16
N LEU A 14 -23.81 -26.46 8.87
CA LEU A 14 -22.90 -25.91 9.86
C LEU A 14 -23.03 -24.40 9.96
N SER A 15 -23.03 -23.85 11.18
CA SER A 15 -23.27 -22.43 11.44
C SER A 15 -22.08 -21.50 11.09
N HIS A 16 -20.93 -22.06 10.69
CA HIS A 16 -19.72 -21.31 10.40
C HIS A 16 -19.33 -21.38 8.91
N SER A 17 -18.49 -20.46 8.48
CA SER A 17 -18.12 -20.28 7.06
C SER A 17 -16.79 -20.91 6.66
N ARG A 18 -16.07 -21.54 7.60
CA ARG A 18 -14.77 -22.16 7.36
C ARG A 18 -14.74 -23.54 7.97
N TRP A 19 -14.22 -24.51 7.21
CA TRP A 19 -14.02 -25.86 7.69
C TRP A 19 -13.05 -25.89 8.88
N ARG A 20 -13.41 -26.63 9.92
CA ARG A 20 -12.60 -26.95 11.10
C ARG A 20 -12.28 -28.44 11.09
N LEU A 21 -11.17 -28.82 11.73
CA LEU A 21 -10.81 -30.24 11.81
C LEU A 21 -11.89 -31.06 12.52
N ASP A 22 -12.59 -30.47 13.49
CA ASP A 22 -13.69 -31.13 14.22
C ASP A 22 -14.87 -31.49 13.34
N ASP A 23 -15.14 -30.70 12.31
CA ASP A 23 -16.27 -30.93 11.41
C ASP A 23 -16.13 -32.25 10.65
N PHE A 24 -14.91 -32.75 10.51
CA PHE A 24 -14.60 -34.00 9.80
C PHE A 24 -14.56 -35.23 10.70
N ILE A 25 -14.60 -35.07 12.04
CA ILE A 25 -14.48 -36.21 12.99
C ILE A 25 -15.66 -37.16 12.83
N GLY A 26 -16.84 -36.73 12.45
CA GLY A 26 -18.00 -37.58 12.19
C GLY A 26 -18.15 -38.05 10.73
N TYR A 27 -17.50 -37.42 9.80
CA TYR A 27 -17.63 -37.71 8.36
C TYR A 27 -16.60 -38.73 7.82
N LEU A 28 -15.52 -38.95 8.55
CA LEU A 28 -14.47 -39.87 8.12
C LEU A 28 -14.51 -41.17 8.90
N PRO A 29 -14.85 -42.32 8.27
CA PRO A 29 -14.83 -43.60 8.95
C PRO A 29 -13.45 -43.90 9.57
N GLY A 30 -13.44 -44.27 10.85
CA GLY A 30 -12.22 -44.59 11.56
C GLY A 30 -11.35 -43.40 12.01
N VAL A 31 -11.82 -42.17 11.85
CA VAL A 31 -11.09 -40.94 12.24
C VAL A 31 -11.77 -40.32 13.48
N GLY A 32 -11.25 -40.61 14.65
CA GLY A 32 -11.83 -40.17 15.95
C GLY A 32 -11.20 -38.91 16.56
N CYS A 33 -10.21 -38.29 15.91
CA CYS A 33 -9.54 -37.12 16.51
C CYS A 33 -8.97 -36.16 15.46
N ARG A 34 -8.75 -34.89 15.87
CA ARG A 34 -8.19 -33.81 15.02
C ARG A 34 -6.87 -34.19 14.35
N SER A 35 -5.97 -34.85 15.08
CA SER A 35 -4.66 -35.23 14.53
C SER A 35 -4.77 -36.27 13.41
N ALA A 36 -5.76 -37.13 13.47
CA ALA A 36 -6.03 -38.11 12.41
C ALA A 36 -6.63 -37.41 11.20
N VAL A 37 -7.61 -36.50 11.37
CA VAL A 37 -8.16 -35.65 10.29
C VAL A 37 -7.03 -34.85 9.62
N TRP A 38 -6.17 -34.20 10.40
CA TRP A 38 -5.05 -33.43 9.88
C TRP A 38 -4.13 -34.28 8.99
N ARG A 39 -3.77 -35.49 9.45
CA ARG A 39 -2.93 -36.43 8.67
C ARG A 39 -3.60 -36.84 7.36
N VAL A 40 -4.90 -37.12 7.41
CA VAL A 40 -5.67 -37.49 6.20
C VAL A 40 -5.69 -36.33 5.20
N LEU A 41 -6.00 -35.11 5.65
CA LEU A 41 -6.01 -33.92 4.79
C LEU A 41 -4.64 -33.67 4.17
N HIS A 42 -3.56 -33.78 4.97
CA HIS A 42 -2.19 -33.62 4.45
C HIS A 42 -1.80 -34.69 3.42
N ARG A 43 -2.21 -35.94 3.63
CA ARG A 43 -1.98 -37.06 2.69
C ARG A 43 -2.73 -36.83 1.37
N LEU A 44 -3.92 -36.24 1.44
CA LEU A 44 -4.71 -35.85 0.28
C LEU A 44 -4.23 -34.55 -0.39
N GLY A 45 -3.13 -33.95 0.07
CA GLY A 45 -2.53 -32.76 -0.54
C GLY A 45 -3.08 -31.43 0.00
N PHE A 46 -4.06 -31.43 0.91
CA PHE A 46 -4.60 -30.21 1.48
C PHE A 46 -3.63 -29.56 2.46
N ARG A 47 -3.60 -28.24 2.48
CA ARG A 47 -2.78 -27.46 3.39
C ARG A 47 -3.61 -26.35 4.01
N TYR A 48 -3.50 -26.15 5.31
CA TYR A 48 -4.14 -25.03 5.98
C TYR A 48 -3.35 -23.75 5.68
N ARG A 49 -3.94 -22.84 4.90
CA ARG A 49 -3.33 -21.58 4.50
C ARG A 49 -4.26 -20.42 4.79
N ARG A 50 -3.67 -19.26 5.06
CA ARG A 50 -4.45 -18.02 5.13
C ARG A 50 -5.00 -17.70 3.74
N GLY A 51 -6.31 -17.51 3.65
CA GLY A 51 -6.94 -16.92 2.46
C GLY A 51 -6.42 -15.52 2.21
N TRP A 52 -6.33 -15.14 0.97
CA TRP A 52 -6.00 -13.79 0.53
C TRP A 52 -7.23 -13.16 -0.12
N SER A 53 -7.41 -11.85 0.10
CA SER A 53 -8.52 -11.14 -0.51
C SER A 53 -8.25 -10.94 -1.99
N HIS A 54 -9.15 -11.44 -2.83
CA HIS A 54 -9.17 -11.12 -4.26
C HIS A 54 -9.93 -9.80 -4.42
N GLN A 55 -9.19 -8.73 -4.67
CA GLN A 55 -9.79 -7.41 -4.87
C GLN A 55 -9.97 -7.17 -6.37
N VAL A 56 -11.20 -6.90 -6.76
CA VAL A 56 -11.56 -6.50 -8.13
C VAL A 56 -12.07 -5.07 -8.07
N SER A 57 -11.57 -4.22 -8.95
CA SER A 57 -12.10 -2.87 -9.10
C SER A 57 -13.49 -2.92 -9.71
N PRO A 58 -14.49 -2.23 -9.15
CA PRO A 58 -15.82 -2.10 -9.75
C PRO A 58 -15.85 -1.10 -10.93
N ASP A 59 -14.72 -0.50 -11.26
CA ASP A 59 -14.60 0.51 -12.31
C ASP A 59 -14.83 -0.15 -13.69
N PRO A 60 -15.87 0.24 -14.44
CA PRO A 60 -16.15 -0.34 -15.75
C PRO A 60 -15.02 -0.08 -16.77
N TRP A 61 -14.24 0.98 -16.56
CA TRP A 61 -13.11 1.38 -17.39
C TRP A 61 -11.74 0.95 -16.83
N ALA A 62 -11.73 -0.03 -15.90
CA ALA A 62 -10.51 -0.46 -15.23
C ALA A 62 -9.44 -0.95 -16.21
N GLN A 63 -9.84 -1.70 -17.23
CA GLN A 63 -8.91 -2.26 -18.19
C GLN A 63 -8.30 -1.17 -19.08
N GLU A 64 -9.10 -0.24 -19.58
CA GLU A 64 -8.63 0.88 -20.40
C GLU A 64 -7.68 1.80 -19.63
N LYS A 65 -8.00 2.11 -18.38
CA LYS A 65 -7.13 2.88 -17.49
C LYS A 65 -5.78 2.19 -17.28
N LEU A 66 -5.78 0.87 -17.04
CA LEU A 66 -4.55 0.10 -16.87
C LEU A 66 -3.74 0.02 -18.17
N GLN A 67 -4.39 -0.10 -19.33
CA GLN A 67 -3.72 -0.06 -20.63
C GLN A 67 -3.09 1.32 -20.88
N TRP A 68 -3.80 2.41 -20.54
CA TRP A 68 -3.26 3.75 -20.63
C TRP A 68 -2.03 3.94 -19.72
N ILE A 69 -2.10 3.48 -18.48
CA ILE A 69 -0.96 3.51 -17.55
C ILE A 69 0.23 2.74 -18.12
N ALA A 70 0.00 1.54 -18.65
CA ALA A 70 1.05 0.75 -19.28
C ALA A 70 1.66 1.46 -20.50
N ALA A 71 0.83 2.12 -21.32
CA ALA A 71 1.30 2.87 -22.49
C ALA A 71 2.18 4.06 -22.09
N VAL A 72 1.81 4.85 -21.07
CA VAL A 72 2.65 5.98 -20.62
C VAL A 72 3.95 5.50 -19.97
N GLN A 73 3.94 4.37 -19.27
CA GLN A 73 5.16 3.76 -18.74
C GLN A 73 6.08 3.29 -19.87
N ALA A 74 5.54 2.64 -20.90
CA ALA A 74 6.30 2.22 -22.07
C ALA A 74 6.93 3.41 -22.81
N ARG A 75 6.19 4.52 -22.95
CA ARG A 75 6.73 5.78 -23.52
C ARG A 75 7.89 6.34 -22.69
N ALA A 76 7.77 6.34 -21.37
CA ALA A 76 8.86 6.78 -20.50
C ALA A 76 10.10 5.89 -20.66
N CYS A 77 9.95 4.58 -20.81
CA CYS A 77 11.08 3.67 -21.10
C CYS A 77 11.75 3.97 -22.45
N GLN A 78 10.96 4.38 -23.46
CA GLN A 78 11.48 4.70 -24.81
C GLN A 78 12.15 6.09 -24.86
N SER A 79 11.69 7.03 -24.04
CA SER A 79 12.17 8.42 -24.04
C SER A 79 12.37 8.95 -22.61
N PRO A 80 13.31 8.36 -21.85
CA PRO A 80 13.45 8.62 -20.41
C PRO A 80 13.90 10.05 -20.06
N GLN A 81 14.43 10.79 -21.03
CA GLN A 81 14.83 12.19 -20.86
C GLN A 81 13.64 13.15 -21.06
N ASP A 82 12.68 12.77 -21.89
CA ASP A 82 11.56 13.63 -22.29
C ASP A 82 10.27 13.32 -21.50
N VAL A 83 10.07 12.06 -21.10
CA VAL A 83 8.83 11.58 -20.48
C VAL A 83 9.09 11.12 -19.05
N VAL A 84 8.42 11.75 -18.10
CA VAL A 84 8.49 11.40 -16.68
C VAL A 84 7.15 10.82 -16.24
N VAL A 85 7.18 9.67 -15.58
CA VAL A 85 6.01 9.00 -14.98
C VAL A 85 6.21 8.92 -13.47
N LEU A 86 5.27 9.50 -12.73
CA LEU A 86 5.29 9.60 -11.28
C LEU A 86 4.06 8.88 -10.72
N TRP A 87 4.26 8.05 -9.68
CA TRP A 87 3.19 7.47 -8.90
C TRP A 87 3.00 8.28 -7.64
N LEU A 88 1.82 8.89 -7.48
CA LEU A 88 1.49 9.76 -6.36
C LEU A 88 0.52 9.07 -5.40
N ASP A 89 0.69 9.34 -4.10
CA ASP A 89 -0.24 8.95 -3.04
C ASP A 89 0.01 9.75 -1.77
N GLU A 90 -0.95 9.71 -0.84
CA GLU A 90 -0.87 10.36 0.47
C GLU A 90 -0.82 9.34 1.60
N LEU A 91 0.01 9.65 2.58
CA LEU A 91 0.03 8.94 3.85
C LEU A 91 -0.37 9.85 5.00
N THR A 92 -1.32 9.40 5.81
CA THR A 92 -1.59 9.98 7.12
C THR A 92 -0.96 9.12 8.21
N PHE A 93 -0.23 9.74 9.13
CA PHE A 93 0.30 9.06 10.31
C PHE A 93 0.07 9.86 11.58
N TYR A 94 0.09 9.18 12.70
CA TYR A 94 -0.28 9.72 14.00
C TYR A 94 0.89 9.68 14.97
N ARG A 95 0.83 10.55 15.98
CA ARG A 95 1.81 10.64 17.05
C ARG A 95 1.88 9.35 17.90
N LEU A 96 0.74 8.73 18.15
CA LEU A 96 0.71 7.51 18.95
C LEU A 96 1.11 6.28 18.13
N PRO A 97 1.98 5.41 18.66
CA PRO A 97 2.43 4.21 17.96
C PRO A 97 1.28 3.23 17.74
N THR A 98 1.31 2.57 16.59
CA THR A 98 0.40 1.46 16.29
C THR A 98 1.04 0.15 16.75
N PRO A 99 0.35 -0.70 17.54
CA PRO A 99 0.84 -2.04 17.88
C PRO A 99 1.13 -2.88 16.65
N SER A 100 2.21 -3.66 16.70
CA SER A 100 2.64 -4.53 15.60
C SER A 100 3.38 -5.76 16.12
N TYR A 101 3.62 -6.72 15.24
CA TYR A 101 4.38 -7.92 15.55
C TYR A 101 5.87 -7.61 15.67
N SER A 102 6.53 -8.22 16.66
CA SER A 102 7.98 -8.15 16.86
C SER A 102 8.46 -9.45 17.54
N TRP A 103 9.77 -9.60 17.66
CA TRP A 103 10.38 -10.70 18.39
C TRP A 103 10.48 -10.34 19.87
N TYR A 104 10.01 -11.22 20.75
CA TYR A 104 10.04 -11.07 22.22
C TYR A 104 10.67 -12.28 22.86
N ALA A 105 11.18 -12.10 24.07
CA ALA A 105 11.60 -13.22 24.89
C ALA A 105 10.42 -14.15 25.16
N GLY A 106 10.67 -15.47 25.18
CA GLY A 106 9.63 -16.50 25.36
C GLY A 106 8.98 -16.54 26.74
N ASP A 107 9.27 -15.54 27.59
CA ASP A 107 8.68 -15.36 28.94
C ASP A 107 7.26 -14.77 28.93
N GLY A 108 6.67 -14.58 27.75
CA GLY A 108 5.31 -14.04 27.56
C GLY A 108 5.19 -12.52 27.68
N ARG A 109 6.29 -11.79 27.84
CA ARG A 109 6.27 -10.33 27.91
C ARG A 109 6.36 -9.73 26.51
N ALA A 110 5.21 -9.35 25.95
CA ALA A 110 5.20 -8.55 24.72
C ALA A 110 5.58 -7.08 25.01
N GLN A 111 6.35 -6.46 24.12
CA GLN A 111 6.63 -5.02 24.19
C GLN A 111 5.31 -4.24 24.12
N LYS A 112 5.14 -3.28 25.01
CA LYS A 112 3.96 -2.41 25.01
C LYS A 112 4.22 -1.19 24.13
N ALA A 113 3.29 -0.87 23.24
CA ALA A 113 3.27 0.42 22.59
C ALA A 113 2.99 1.49 23.64
N HIS A 114 3.91 2.45 23.81
CA HIS A 114 3.76 3.51 24.81
C HIS A 114 2.73 4.54 24.32
N LEU A 115 1.58 4.58 24.97
CA LEU A 115 0.54 5.56 24.70
C LEU A 115 0.56 6.63 25.78
N THR A 116 0.66 7.88 25.38
CA THR A 116 0.61 9.01 26.29
C THR A 116 -0.73 9.71 26.26
N GLY A 117 -1.09 10.40 27.33
CA GLY A 117 -2.28 11.24 27.39
C GLY A 117 -2.23 12.40 26.37
N GLY A 118 -3.39 12.96 26.06
CA GLY A 118 -3.54 14.09 25.15
C GLY A 118 -4.00 13.71 23.74
N HIS A 119 -4.10 14.72 22.88
CA HIS A 119 -4.58 14.53 21.51
C HIS A 119 -3.60 13.73 20.66
N ASN A 120 -4.12 12.80 19.88
CA ASN A 120 -3.33 12.04 18.90
C ASN A 120 -3.05 12.91 17.67
N THR A 121 -2.00 13.72 17.76
CA THR A 121 -1.59 14.65 16.68
C THR A 121 -1.34 13.88 15.38
N VAL A 122 -1.70 14.49 14.27
CA VAL A 122 -1.62 13.90 12.93
C VAL A 122 -0.69 14.71 12.03
N ALA A 123 0.02 14.02 11.16
CA ALA A 123 0.70 14.61 10.01
C ALA A 123 0.37 13.83 8.74
N ARG A 124 0.54 14.50 7.60
CA ARG A 124 0.29 13.95 6.28
C ARG A 124 1.50 14.13 5.39
N ILE A 125 1.72 13.14 4.57
CA ILE A 125 2.75 13.16 3.53
C ILE A 125 2.01 13.07 2.20
N VAL A 126 2.34 13.95 1.26
CA VAL A 126 2.11 13.72 -0.15
C VAL A 126 3.44 13.32 -0.75
N GLY A 127 3.49 12.23 -1.50
CA GLY A 127 4.73 11.72 -2.07
C GLY A 127 4.54 11.21 -3.49
N VAL A 128 5.63 11.22 -4.24
CA VAL A 128 5.71 10.62 -5.56
C VAL A 128 6.95 9.74 -5.67
N VAL A 129 6.82 8.65 -6.42
CA VAL A 129 7.96 7.84 -6.86
C VAL A 129 8.06 7.89 -8.37
N ASN A 130 9.25 8.20 -8.88
CA ASN A 130 9.53 8.13 -10.31
C ASN A 130 9.61 6.68 -10.76
N ALA A 131 8.81 6.34 -11.77
CA ALA A 131 8.63 4.95 -12.22
C ALA A 131 9.89 4.32 -12.82
N LEU A 132 10.84 5.11 -13.30
CA LEU A 132 12.08 4.61 -13.92
C LEU A 132 13.30 4.72 -13.03
N SER A 133 13.42 5.82 -12.28
CA SER A 133 14.60 6.06 -11.46
C SER A 133 14.46 5.54 -10.02
N GLY A 134 13.23 5.34 -9.53
CA GLY A 134 12.96 5.04 -8.13
C GLY A 134 13.25 6.21 -7.20
N GLN A 135 13.48 7.41 -7.73
CA GLN A 135 13.61 8.62 -6.94
C GLN A 135 12.28 8.93 -6.28
N PHE A 136 12.33 9.30 -5.01
CA PHE A 136 11.17 9.61 -4.19
C PHE A 136 11.20 11.06 -3.73
N ASP A 137 10.20 11.83 -4.10
CA ASP A 137 10.02 13.21 -3.66
C ASP A 137 8.76 13.32 -2.81
N TYR A 138 8.79 14.12 -1.74
CA TYR A 138 7.66 14.23 -0.82
C TYR A 138 7.58 15.57 -0.10
N TRP A 139 6.41 15.88 0.41
CA TRP A 139 6.18 16.94 1.39
C TRP A 139 5.51 16.38 2.65
N LEU A 140 6.05 16.75 3.81
CA LEU A 140 5.45 16.51 5.12
C LEU A 140 4.69 17.77 5.55
N ARG A 141 3.39 17.64 5.82
CA ARG A 141 2.47 18.72 6.15
C ARG A 141 1.54 18.32 7.30
N SER A 142 0.94 19.32 7.95
CA SER A 142 -0.16 19.09 8.92
C SER A 142 -1.47 18.76 8.20
N LYS A 143 -1.65 19.28 6.98
CA LYS A 143 -2.81 19.06 6.13
C LYS A 143 -2.35 18.89 4.69
N VAL A 144 -2.99 17.99 3.95
CA VAL A 144 -2.89 17.88 2.49
C VAL A 144 -4.31 18.04 1.94
N GLY A 145 -4.47 18.91 0.96
CA GLY A 145 -5.72 19.22 0.31
C GLY A 145 -5.46 19.96 -0.99
N GLU A 146 -6.46 20.62 -1.53
CA GLU A 146 -6.41 21.32 -2.82
C GLU A 146 -5.18 22.23 -2.96
N SER A 147 -4.96 23.13 -2.00
CA SER A 147 -3.89 24.13 -2.08
C SER A 147 -2.49 23.49 -2.01
N GLU A 148 -2.35 22.42 -1.23
CA GLU A 148 -1.09 21.68 -1.13
C GLU A 148 -0.79 20.92 -2.41
N LEU A 149 -1.78 20.26 -3.01
CA LEU A 149 -1.63 19.51 -4.26
C LEU A 149 -1.25 20.45 -5.41
N ARG A 150 -1.94 21.58 -5.55
CA ARG A 150 -1.62 22.57 -6.59
C ARG A 150 -0.16 23.04 -6.50
N ARG A 151 0.30 23.39 -5.28
CA ARG A 151 1.71 23.79 -5.06
C ARG A 151 2.68 22.62 -5.26
N PHE A 152 2.25 21.40 -4.95
CA PHE A 152 3.07 20.21 -5.14
C PHE A 152 3.29 19.92 -6.63
N TYR A 153 2.30 20.13 -7.50
CA TYR A 153 2.49 20.01 -8.96
C TYR A 153 3.46 21.06 -9.49
N GLY A 154 3.39 22.30 -9.02
CA GLY A 154 4.40 23.32 -9.36
C GLY A 154 5.81 22.92 -8.92
N TYR A 155 5.95 22.33 -7.73
CA TYR A 155 7.22 21.75 -7.27
C TYR A 155 7.68 20.61 -8.19
N LEU A 156 6.81 19.70 -8.59
CA LEU A 156 7.17 18.60 -9.50
C LEU A 156 7.66 19.15 -10.86
N ARG A 157 7.01 20.17 -11.40
CA ARG A 157 7.48 20.81 -12.64
C ARG A 157 8.91 21.36 -12.49
N GLN A 158 9.20 22.03 -11.38
CA GLN A 158 10.54 22.54 -11.08
C GLN A 158 11.57 21.41 -10.88
N ARG A 159 11.14 20.26 -10.35
CA ARG A 159 11.97 19.08 -10.11
C ARG A 159 12.38 18.37 -11.40
N TYR A 160 11.53 18.45 -12.43
CA TYR A 160 11.74 17.85 -13.74
C TYR A 160 11.70 18.89 -14.86
N PRO A 161 12.60 19.91 -14.87
CA PRO A 161 12.51 21.04 -15.77
C PRO A 161 12.71 20.66 -17.25
N GLN A 162 13.46 19.58 -17.51
CA GLN A 162 13.79 19.11 -18.86
C GLN A 162 12.70 18.20 -19.46
N ALA A 163 11.79 17.68 -18.64
CA ALA A 163 10.76 16.79 -19.15
C ALA A 163 9.79 17.54 -20.06
N LYS A 164 9.55 17.00 -21.25
CA LYS A 164 8.52 17.50 -22.17
C LYS A 164 7.13 17.11 -21.71
N GLU A 165 7.00 15.91 -21.12
CA GLU A 165 5.76 15.36 -20.61
C GLU A 165 5.96 14.81 -19.21
N ILE A 166 5.05 15.16 -18.31
CA ILE A 166 5.00 14.61 -16.96
C ILE A 166 3.62 13.99 -16.75
N TYR A 167 3.59 12.71 -16.43
CA TYR A 167 2.38 11.98 -16.08
C TYR A 167 2.39 11.70 -14.58
N VAL A 168 1.32 12.07 -13.87
CA VAL A 168 1.12 11.75 -12.46
C VAL A 168 -0.01 10.76 -12.34
N ILE A 169 0.31 9.52 -11.97
CA ILE A 169 -0.64 8.43 -11.73
C ILE A 169 -1.04 8.46 -10.26
N GLN A 170 -2.32 8.58 -9.99
CA GLN A 170 -2.88 8.74 -8.65
C GLN A 170 -4.24 8.06 -8.52
N ASP A 171 -4.71 7.87 -7.29
CA ASP A 171 -6.02 7.29 -7.03
C ASP A 171 -7.16 8.26 -7.39
N CYS A 172 -8.40 7.78 -7.28
CA CYS A 172 -9.61 8.57 -7.54
C CYS A 172 -10.09 9.35 -6.31
N TRP A 173 -9.20 9.81 -5.42
CA TRP A 173 -9.64 10.72 -4.36
C TRP A 173 -10.24 11.99 -4.97
N PRO A 174 -11.48 12.39 -4.60
CA PRO A 174 -12.19 13.49 -5.26
C PRO A 174 -11.40 14.80 -5.35
N VAL A 175 -10.52 15.07 -4.38
CA VAL A 175 -9.70 16.29 -4.35
C VAL A 175 -8.70 16.33 -5.51
N HIS A 176 -8.19 15.17 -5.95
CA HIS A 176 -7.25 15.08 -7.08
C HIS A 176 -7.84 15.58 -8.40
N PHE A 177 -9.15 15.48 -8.56
CA PHE A 177 -9.84 15.80 -9.80
C PHE A 177 -10.77 17.03 -9.68
N LEU A 178 -10.57 17.86 -8.66
CA LEU A 178 -11.22 19.17 -8.60
C LEU A 178 -10.79 20.01 -9.83
N PRO A 179 -11.70 20.78 -10.44
CA PRO A 179 -11.37 21.61 -11.60
C PRO A 179 -10.15 22.51 -11.40
N SER A 180 -10.01 23.10 -10.21
CA SER A 180 -8.87 23.94 -9.83
C SER A 180 -7.55 23.17 -9.75
N VAL A 181 -7.58 21.92 -9.28
CA VAL A 181 -6.41 21.03 -9.20
C VAL A 181 -5.99 20.59 -10.60
N CYS A 182 -6.96 20.15 -11.41
CA CYS A 182 -6.71 19.78 -12.81
C CYS A 182 -6.17 20.96 -13.63
N ALA A 183 -6.74 22.14 -13.47
CA ALA A 183 -6.26 23.35 -14.16
C ALA A 183 -4.82 23.70 -13.74
N SER A 184 -4.50 23.60 -12.44
CA SER A 184 -3.15 23.84 -11.95
C SER A 184 -2.14 22.82 -12.51
N ALA A 185 -2.48 21.52 -12.53
CA ALA A 185 -1.64 20.50 -13.12
C ALA A 185 -1.37 20.77 -14.61
N ASN A 186 -2.42 21.11 -15.37
CA ASN A 186 -2.31 21.44 -16.78
C ASN A 186 -1.43 22.69 -17.04
N GLN A 187 -1.54 23.72 -16.20
CA GLN A 187 -0.67 24.91 -16.28
C GLN A 187 0.81 24.57 -16.11
N GLU A 188 1.10 23.55 -15.28
CA GLU A 188 2.45 23.04 -15.06
C GLU A 188 2.88 22.00 -16.11
N GLY A 189 2.06 21.73 -17.15
CA GLY A 189 2.35 20.73 -18.17
C GLY A 189 2.32 19.29 -17.62
N ILE A 190 1.51 19.05 -16.59
CA ILE A 190 1.33 17.73 -15.95
C ILE A 190 0.01 17.13 -16.39
N THR A 191 0.05 15.90 -16.88
CA THR A 191 -1.14 15.09 -17.17
C THR A 191 -1.47 14.19 -16.00
N LEU A 192 -2.65 14.37 -15.40
CA LEU A 192 -3.14 13.51 -14.33
C LEU A 192 -3.74 12.23 -14.90
N VAL A 193 -3.33 11.10 -14.38
CA VAL A 193 -3.78 9.77 -14.80
C VAL A 193 -4.46 9.08 -13.62
N ALA A 194 -5.75 8.78 -13.76
CA ALA A 194 -6.51 8.11 -12.71
C ALA A 194 -6.25 6.61 -12.70
N LEU A 195 -5.97 6.06 -11.52
CA LEU A 195 -6.10 4.62 -11.26
C LEU A 195 -7.58 4.19 -11.40
N PRO A 196 -7.85 2.91 -11.65
CA PRO A 196 -9.20 2.39 -11.51
C PRO A 196 -9.75 2.65 -10.10
N THR A 197 -11.03 2.97 -10.01
CA THR A 197 -11.71 3.24 -8.73
C THR A 197 -11.54 2.07 -7.77
N TYR A 198 -11.27 2.36 -6.50
CA TYR A 198 -10.96 1.36 -5.46
C TYR A 198 -9.82 0.39 -5.81
N ALA A 199 -8.82 0.82 -6.57
CA ALA A 199 -7.66 0.01 -6.94
C ALA A 199 -6.33 0.57 -6.38
N SER A 200 -6.33 1.12 -5.18
CA SER A 200 -5.12 1.65 -4.51
C SER A 200 -4.01 0.60 -4.40
N TRP A 201 -4.35 -0.70 -4.27
CA TRP A 201 -3.36 -1.78 -4.27
C TRP A 201 -2.54 -1.90 -5.57
N ARG A 202 -2.97 -1.25 -6.65
CA ARG A 202 -2.21 -1.12 -7.90
C ARG A 202 -1.17 0.00 -7.84
N ASN A 203 -1.26 0.89 -6.85
CA ASN A 203 -0.28 1.95 -6.69
C ASN A 203 0.99 1.39 -6.00
N PRO A 204 2.14 1.36 -6.69
CA PRO A 204 3.37 0.80 -6.11
C PRO A 204 3.87 1.60 -4.89
N ILE A 205 3.53 2.87 -4.76
CA ILE A 205 3.91 3.74 -3.63
C ILE A 205 3.34 3.24 -2.29
N GLU A 206 2.24 2.49 -2.30
CA GLU A 206 1.67 1.85 -1.12
C GLU A 206 2.68 0.91 -0.41
N LYS A 207 3.60 0.32 -1.16
CA LYS A 207 4.67 -0.49 -0.57
C LYS A 207 5.69 0.38 0.17
N VAL A 208 5.94 1.61 -0.29
CA VAL A 208 6.80 2.57 0.43
C VAL A 208 6.16 2.92 1.78
N TRP A 209 4.86 3.19 1.79
CA TRP A 209 4.11 3.46 3.02
C TRP A 209 4.10 2.27 3.98
N ARG A 210 3.94 1.07 3.46
CA ARG A 210 4.04 -0.16 4.26
C ARG A 210 5.41 -0.27 4.91
N TRP A 211 6.48 -0.04 4.16
CA TRP A 211 7.84 -0.09 4.67
C TRP A 211 8.08 0.99 5.73
N LEU A 212 7.69 2.23 5.46
CA LEU A 212 7.78 3.31 6.45
C LEU A 212 7.02 2.98 7.74
N LYS A 213 5.78 2.47 7.62
CA LYS A 213 4.98 2.06 8.79
C LYS A 213 5.70 1.01 9.61
N GLN A 214 6.23 -0.02 8.98
CA GLN A 214 6.93 -1.11 9.66
C GLN A 214 8.27 -0.67 10.27
N ALA A 215 9.01 0.18 9.60
CA ALA A 215 10.34 0.57 10.03
C ALA A 215 10.36 1.70 11.07
N VAL A 216 9.35 2.59 11.06
CA VAL A 216 9.39 3.84 11.84
C VAL A 216 8.13 4.07 12.67
N ILE A 217 6.93 3.84 12.09
CA ILE A 217 5.68 4.28 12.73
C ILE A 217 5.13 3.24 13.71
N HIS A 218 5.29 1.95 13.42
CA HIS A 218 4.83 0.90 14.33
C HIS A 218 5.75 0.80 15.54
N MET A 219 5.16 0.62 16.73
CA MET A 219 5.88 0.39 17.98
C MET A 219 6.97 1.44 18.32
N HIS A 220 6.94 2.63 17.72
CA HIS A 220 7.95 3.66 17.96
C HIS A 220 7.90 4.18 19.43
N PRO A 221 9.04 4.62 20.00
CA PRO A 221 9.11 5.08 21.38
C PRO A 221 8.82 6.59 21.55
N TRP A 222 8.54 7.32 20.48
CA TRP A 222 8.45 8.79 20.46
C TRP A 222 7.03 9.34 20.62
N ALA A 223 6.18 8.65 21.40
CA ALA A 223 4.81 9.12 21.65
C ALA A 223 4.78 10.51 22.34
N ASP A 224 5.81 10.85 23.11
CA ASP A 224 5.97 12.15 23.78
C ASP A 224 6.81 13.16 22.98
N ASP A 225 7.48 12.72 21.91
CA ASP A 225 8.33 13.58 21.08
C ASP A 225 7.87 13.55 19.62
N TRP A 226 6.83 14.33 19.35
CA TRP A 226 6.27 14.47 17.99
C TRP A 226 7.28 15.00 16.97
N THR A 227 8.18 15.88 17.40
CA THR A 227 9.22 16.41 16.53
C THR A 227 10.22 15.33 16.12
N ARG A 228 10.61 14.50 17.07
CA ARG A 228 11.51 13.36 16.82
C ARG A 228 10.87 12.35 15.85
N LEU A 229 9.61 11.99 16.06
CA LEU A 229 8.91 11.08 15.15
C LEU A 229 8.90 11.62 13.71
N LYS A 230 8.60 12.91 13.50
CA LYS A 230 8.65 13.52 12.18
C LYS A 230 10.04 13.48 11.56
N GLN A 231 11.07 13.73 12.35
CA GLN A 231 12.47 13.65 11.88
C GLN A 231 12.86 12.22 11.46
N GLU A 232 12.41 11.20 12.21
CA GLU A 232 12.68 9.81 11.83
C GLU A 232 11.94 9.40 10.55
N VAL A 233 10.69 9.88 10.38
CA VAL A 233 9.94 9.71 9.12
C VAL A 233 10.67 10.36 7.95
N GLN A 234 11.14 11.61 8.11
CA GLN A 234 11.91 12.31 7.07
C GLN A 234 13.21 11.59 6.76
N ARG A 235 14.00 11.22 7.80
CA ARG A 235 15.25 10.47 7.64
C ARG A 235 15.04 9.16 6.87
N PHE A 236 13.91 8.47 7.10
CA PHE A 236 13.58 7.26 6.35
C PHE A 236 13.34 7.57 4.86
N LEU A 237 12.57 8.60 4.53
CA LEU A 237 12.20 8.95 3.16
C LEU A 237 13.35 9.60 2.39
N ASP A 238 14.18 10.39 3.06
CA ASP A 238 15.33 11.08 2.46
C ASP A 238 16.35 10.13 1.83
N ARG A 239 16.37 8.86 2.27
CA ARG A 239 17.22 7.81 1.68
C ARG A 239 16.91 7.54 0.20
N PHE A 240 15.73 7.96 -0.25
CA PHE A 240 15.23 7.68 -1.61
C PHE A 240 15.12 8.94 -2.48
N GLN A 241 15.62 10.10 -2.03
CA GLN A 241 15.57 11.36 -2.79
C GLN A 241 16.45 11.35 -4.05
N MET A 242 17.37 10.40 -4.14
CA MET A 242 18.17 10.16 -5.34
C MET A 242 17.71 8.89 -6.05
N PRO A 243 18.05 8.70 -7.34
CA PRO A 243 17.72 7.47 -8.07
C PRO A 243 18.05 6.21 -7.26
N ASN A 244 17.10 5.28 -7.14
CA ASN A 244 17.20 4.14 -6.25
C ASN A 244 16.62 2.85 -6.85
N VAL A 245 17.48 2.06 -7.46
CA VAL A 245 17.12 0.76 -8.07
C VAL A 245 16.60 -0.24 -7.02
N ALA A 246 17.10 -0.21 -5.79
CA ALA A 246 16.62 -1.09 -4.74
C ALA A 246 15.18 -0.76 -4.35
N LEU A 247 14.80 0.52 -4.37
CA LEU A 247 13.41 0.93 -4.16
C LEU A 247 12.52 0.42 -5.29
N LEU A 248 12.91 0.57 -6.57
CA LEU A 248 12.14 0.06 -7.71
C LEU A 248 11.84 -1.44 -7.57
N ARG A 249 12.87 -2.24 -7.26
CA ARG A 249 12.71 -3.69 -7.03
C ARG A 249 11.75 -3.98 -5.89
N TYR A 250 11.90 -3.26 -4.77
CA TYR A 250 11.04 -3.46 -3.59
C TYR A 250 9.57 -3.17 -3.90
N ILE A 251 9.29 -2.08 -4.62
CA ILE A 251 7.91 -1.71 -4.97
C ILE A 251 7.35 -2.47 -6.18
N GLY A 252 8.22 -3.21 -6.90
CA GLY A 252 7.83 -4.06 -8.03
C GLY A 252 7.66 -3.30 -9.34
N LEU A 253 8.38 -2.20 -9.50
CA LEU A 253 8.54 -1.53 -10.78
C LEU A 253 9.74 -2.11 -11.55
N PRO A 254 9.69 -2.15 -12.89
CA PRO A 254 10.82 -2.62 -13.70
C PRO A 254 12.05 -1.72 -13.53
N ASN A 255 13.22 -2.31 -13.65
CA ASN A 255 14.51 -1.61 -13.71
C ASN A 255 14.81 -1.21 -15.15
#